data_ef0cfab7d572b86f47f66e0f0ec1695d
#
_entry.id   ef0cfab7d572b86f47f66e0f0ec1695d
#
_cell.length_a   1.000
_cell.length_b   1.000
_cell.length_c   1.000
_cell.angle_alpha   90.00
_cell.angle_beta   90.00
_cell.angle_gamma   90.00
#
_symmetry.space_group_name_H-M   'P 1'
#
loop_
_entity.id
_entity.type
_entity.pdbx_description
1 polymer ?
#
loop_
_entity_poly.entity_id
_entity_poly.type
_entity_poly.pdbx_seq_one_letter_code
_entity_poly.pdbx_strand_id
1 'polypeptide(L)'
;MKKLILLLAGICMVFPATAQKKNFTYKFYGFVRGDLFYNTRVNMAPVDGNFYLYPLDKRPDADGKDLNAGPNGSFYTFTSRLGVDVTGPDIGTARSSAKIEVDFGGFSSSTTMLRIRQAYVALDWEKSQILIGQTWHPLFGSVCPDILNLSTGAPFQPFNREPQMRYQYKVEDVKLTASALWQLQYLSSGPNGMSEEYIKNSCVPEFYVGADYASASGWLTGGGVHLISLKPRTSSVWNEKTYKVNERMTALSYEAHVKYTGRHFTFAAKSLLASCLDHTALIGGYGISSIDPDNGEQEYTPFRHSTSWINFTCGTKWKGHFFAGYTKNLGTADVLVSATEYGMGLDIDQVFSTNIAFSYNLPHWQIGMEYMPTTAWYV
;
A
#
# COMPACT_ATOMS: atom_id res chain seq x y z
N MET A 1 20.67 -28.74 -4.95
CA MET A 1 20.49 -27.35 -4.56
C MET A 1 21.71 -26.46 -4.70
N LYS A 2 22.93 -26.86 -4.28
CA LYS A 2 24.16 -26.04 -4.45
C LYS A 2 24.55 -25.73 -5.91
N LYS A 3 24.19 -26.56 -6.89
CA LYS A 3 24.51 -26.34 -8.32
C LYS A 3 23.57 -25.31 -9.03
N LEU A 4 22.39 -25.09 -8.52
CA LEU A 4 21.43 -24.10 -9.10
C LEU A 4 21.76 -22.66 -8.72
N ILE A 5 22.32 -22.46 -7.50
CA ILE A 5 22.75 -21.14 -7.01
C ILE A 5 23.99 -20.65 -7.76
N LEU A 6 24.88 -21.55 -8.13
CA LEU A 6 26.06 -21.21 -8.95
C LEU A 6 25.71 -20.85 -10.39
N LEU A 7 24.61 -21.36 -10.95
CA LEU A 7 24.13 -20.98 -12.28
C LEU A 7 23.55 -19.57 -12.34
N LEU A 8 22.83 -19.14 -11.30
CA LEU A 8 22.30 -17.78 -11.19
C LEU A 8 23.40 -16.74 -10.93
N ALA A 9 24.45 -17.09 -10.17
CA ALA A 9 25.60 -16.20 -9.96
C ALA A 9 26.51 -16.11 -11.21
N GLY A 10 26.55 -17.17 -12.05
CA GLY A 10 27.34 -17.19 -13.29
C GLY A 10 26.76 -16.38 -14.45
N ILE A 11 25.44 -16.11 -14.43
CA ILE A 11 24.76 -15.31 -15.48
C ILE A 11 25.08 -13.81 -15.35
N CYS A 12 25.56 -13.34 -14.21
CA CYS A 12 25.96 -11.95 -14.01
C CYS A 12 27.37 -11.61 -14.55
N MET A 13 28.16 -12.55 -15.06
CA MET A 13 29.57 -12.31 -15.33
C MET A 13 30.06 -12.49 -16.76
N VAL A 14 29.24 -12.73 -17.76
CA VAL A 14 29.76 -12.88 -19.13
C VAL A 14 28.89 -12.14 -20.14
N PHE A 15 28.98 -10.81 -20.17
CA PHE A 15 28.83 -10.07 -21.40
C PHE A 15 30.11 -9.27 -21.66
N PRO A 16 30.88 -9.56 -22.76
CA PRO A 16 31.91 -8.63 -23.17
C PRO A 16 31.24 -7.32 -23.54
N ALA A 17 31.45 -6.29 -22.72
CA ALA A 17 31.02 -4.93 -22.99
C ALA A 17 31.82 -4.43 -24.20
N THR A 18 31.36 -4.69 -25.42
CA THR A 18 31.65 -3.79 -26.53
C THR A 18 30.94 -2.49 -26.22
N ALA A 19 31.68 -1.58 -25.59
CA ALA A 19 31.21 -0.26 -25.20
C ALA A 19 30.94 0.59 -26.45
N GLN A 20 29.81 0.37 -27.06
CA GLN A 20 29.17 1.40 -27.86
C GLN A 20 28.72 2.46 -26.82
N LYS A 21 29.24 3.68 -26.91
CA LYS A 21 28.83 4.84 -26.09
C LYS A 21 27.33 5.10 -26.29
N LYS A 22 26.46 4.31 -25.65
CA LYS A 22 25.06 4.62 -25.53
C LYS A 22 24.92 5.50 -24.31
N ASN A 23 24.53 6.74 -24.52
CA ASN A 23 24.42 7.75 -23.50
C ASN A 23 23.30 7.41 -22.52
N PHE A 24 23.64 7.26 -21.23
CA PHE A 24 22.66 7.34 -20.16
C PHE A 24 22.07 8.75 -20.13
N THR A 25 20.75 8.86 -19.97
CA THR A 25 20.10 10.12 -19.70
C THR A 25 19.54 10.13 -18.30
N TYR A 26 19.70 11.26 -17.62
CA TYR A 26 19.25 11.47 -16.25
C TYR A 26 18.28 12.63 -16.21
N LYS A 27 17.08 12.41 -15.66
CA LYS A 27 16.10 13.46 -15.44
C LYS A 27 15.84 13.59 -13.94
N PHE A 28 16.40 14.61 -13.33
CA PHE A 28 16.12 14.94 -11.94
C PHE A 28 14.77 15.62 -11.82
N TYR A 29 14.04 15.30 -10.76
CA TYR A 29 12.76 15.92 -10.43
C TYR A 29 12.57 15.97 -8.91
N GLY A 30 11.58 16.73 -8.48
CA GLY A 30 11.23 16.81 -7.07
C GLY A 30 10.31 17.98 -6.80
N PHE A 31 9.95 18.12 -5.55
CA PHE A 31 9.17 19.24 -5.04
C PHE A 31 9.43 19.46 -3.55
N VAL A 32 9.21 20.68 -3.10
CA VAL A 32 9.10 21.01 -1.69
C VAL A 32 7.61 21.08 -1.35
N ARG A 33 7.23 20.43 -0.27
CA ARG A 33 5.85 20.39 0.21
C ARG A 33 5.77 20.78 1.68
N GLY A 34 4.86 21.68 1.99
CA GLY A 34 4.48 22.04 3.35
C GLY A 34 3.04 21.65 3.61
N ASP A 35 2.80 20.91 4.68
CA ASP A 35 1.48 20.47 5.12
C ASP A 35 1.16 21.07 6.49
N LEU A 36 0.22 22.01 6.53
CA LEU A 36 -0.38 22.52 7.76
C LEU A 36 -1.68 21.76 8.01
N PHE A 37 -1.84 21.13 9.15
CA PHE A 37 -3.05 20.40 9.48
C PHE A 37 -3.55 20.70 10.88
N TYR A 38 -4.84 20.52 11.06
CA TYR A 38 -5.54 20.60 12.33
C TYR A 38 -6.59 19.50 12.40
N ASN A 39 -6.50 18.65 13.40
CA ASN A 39 -7.45 17.59 13.70
C ASN A 39 -8.23 17.95 14.97
N THR A 40 -9.54 17.74 14.97
CA THR A 40 -10.41 18.03 16.11
C THR A 40 -10.38 16.92 17.17
N ARG A 41 -9.78 15.76 16.85
CA ARG A 41 -9.72 14.57 17.69
C ARG A 41 -8.41 13.81 17.43
N VAL A 42 -7.92 13.08 18.42
CA VAL A 42 -6.80 12.14 18.23
C VAL A 42 -7.20 11.07 17.22
N ASN A 43 -6.29 10.74 16.32
CA ASN A 43 -6.53 9.84 15.21
C ASN A 43 -5.42 8.80 15.07
N MET A 44 -5.71 7.74 14.32
CA MET A 44 -4.69 6.81 13.84
C MET A 44 -3.97 7.48 12.67
N ALA A 45 -2.68 7.74 12.84
CA ALA A 45 -1.81 8.36 11.85
C ALA A 45 -0.46 7.62 11.77
N PRO A 46 -0.41 6.43 11.17
CA PRO A 46 0.83 5.70 11.02
C PRO A 46 1.76 6.42 10.04
N VAL A 47 3.05 6.23 10.21
CA VAL A 47 4.12 6.62 9.30
C VAL A 47 4.52 8.10 9.33
N ASP A 48 3.63 9.05 9.01
CA ASP A 48 4.04 10.42 8.68
C ASP A 48 3.52 11.48 9.67
N GLY A 49 2.89 11.10 10.77
CA GLY A 49 2.34 12.04 11.77
C GLY A 49 1.07 12.79 11.32
N ASN A 50 0.92 13.13 10.05
CA ASN A 50 -0.28 13.72 9.46
C ASN A 50 -0.97 12.82 8.41
N PHE A 51 -0.58 11.56 8.37
CA PHE A 51 -1.21 10.53 7.54
C PHE A 51 -2.48 10.04 8.24
N TYR A 52 -3.55 10.80 8.08
CA TYR A 52 -4.81 10.55 8.78
C TYR A 52 -5.53 9.32 8.21
N LEU A 53 -5.96 8.41 9.10
CA LEU A 53 -6.78 7.24 8.73
C LEU A 53 -8.19 7.34 9.28
N TYR A 54 -8.34 7.35 10.60
CA TYR A 54 -9.63 7.41 11.29
C TYR A 54 -9.48 7.98 12.71
N PRO A 55 -10.54 8.58 13.29
CA PRO A 55 -10.52 9.05 14.67
C PRO A 55 -10.48 7.87 15.63
N LEU A 56 -9.72 7.95 16.72
CA LEU A 56 -9.68 6.92 17.77
C LEU A 56 -10.98 6.93 18.59
N ASP A 57 -11.33 5.77 19.15
CA ASP A 57 -12.50 5.62 20.03
C ASP A 57 -12.40 6.47 21.29
N LYS A 58 -13.49 6.56 22.02
CA LYS A 58 -13.54 7.22 23.32
C LYS A 58 -12.65 6.48 24.32
N ARG A 59 -11.83 7.25 25.03
CA ARG A 59 -10.96 6.73 26.10
C ARG A 59 -11.22 7.54 27.36
N PRO A 60 -12.17 7.13 28.22
CA PRO A 60 -12.50 7.86 29.42
C PRO A 60 -11.34 7.86 30.43
N ASP A 61 -11.11 9.01 31.04
CA ASP A 61 -10.26 9.14 32.23
C ASP A 61 -11.05 8.75 33.51
N ALA A 62 -10.44 8.96 34.69
CA ALA A 62 -11.06 8.65 35.99
C ALA A 62 -12.33 9.46 36.26
N ASP A 63 -12.49 10.62 35.64
CA ASP A 63 -13.65 11.51 35.76
C ASP A 63 -14.66 11.33 34.62
N GLY A 64 -14.42 10.36 33.71
CA GLY A 64 -15.27 10.08 32.55
C GLY A 64 -15.04 11.01 31.36
N LYS A 65 -13.99 11.86 31.35
CA LYS A 65 -13.65 12.72 30.23
C LYS A 65 -12.89 11.94 29.16
N ASP A 66 -13.24 12.17 27.92
CA ASP A 66 -12.61 11.47 26.80
C ASP A 66 -11.20 12.03 26.49
N LEU A 67 -10.16 11.25 26.76
CA LEU A 67 -8.77 11.60 26.51
C LEU A 67 -8.46 11.78 25.01
N ASN A 68 -9.25 11.18 24.11
CA ASN A 68 -9.08 11.30 22.66
C ASN A 68 -9.84 12.49 22.06
N ALA A 69 -10.62 13.23 22.84
CA ALA A 69 -11.38 14.42 22.38
C ALA A 69 -10.51 15.69 22.22
N GLY A 70 -9.19 15.58 22.41
CA GLY A 70 -8.27 16.71 22.28
C GLY A 70 -7.90 17.04 20.84
N PRO A 71 -7.87 18.33 20.43
CA PRO A 71 -7.40 18.73 19.12
C PRO A 71 -5.87 18.59 19.04
N ASN A 72 -5.38 18.38 17.81
CA ASN A 72 -3.95 18.40 17.51
C ASN A 72 -3.68 19.01 16.13
N GLY A 73 -2.51 19.56 15.93
CA GLY A 73 -2.12 20.14 14.65
C GLY A 73 -0.63 20.43 14.62
N SER A 74 -0.08 20.49 13.41
CA SER A 74 1.32 20.81 13.18
C SER A 74 1.55 21.29 11.75
N PHE A 75 2.78 21.67 11.47
CA PHE A 75 3.26 22.04 10.13
C PHE A 75 4.48 21.19 9.80
N TYR A 76 4.39 20.37 8.74
CA TYR A 76 5.45 19.48 8.32
C TYR A 76 5.91 19.74 6.89
N THR A 77 7.19 19.46 6.62
CA THR A 77 7.81 19.59 5.29
C THR A 77 8.50 18.30 4.83
N PHE A 78 8.47 17.25 5.64
CA PHE A 78 9.24 16.01 5.44
C PHE A 78 8.76 15.17 4.26
N THR A 79 7.59 15.44 3.70
CA THR A 79 7.09 14.78 2.47
C THR A 79 7.61 15.43 1.19
N SER A 80 8.48 16.42 1.29
CA SER A 80 9.27 16.94 0.17
C SER A 80 10.07 15.81 -0.48
N ARG A 81 10.18 15.82 -1.79
CA ARG A 81 10.60 14.66 -2.56
C ARG A 81 11.71 15.00 -3.53
N LEU A 82 12.63 14.07 -3.71
CA LEU A 82 13.68 14.09 -4.73
C LEU A 82 13.65 12.77 -5.49
N GLY A 83 13.92 12.82 -6.79
CA GLY A 83 14.00 11.63 -7.61
C GLY A 83 14.84 11.83 -8.86
N VAL A 84 15.20 10.70 -9.45
CA VAL A 84 15.88 10.64 -10.74
C VAL A 84 15.29 9.50 -11.57
N ASP A 85 14.90 9.83 -12.80
CA ASP A 85 14.61 8.86 -13.84
C ASP A 85 15.86 8.69 -14.70
N VAL A 86 16.26 7.46 -14.92
CA VAL A 86 17.43 7.09 -15.72
C VAL A 86 16.96 6.29 -16.93
N THR A 87 17.35 6.70 -18.12
CA THR A 87 17.24 5.85 -19.33
C THR A 87 18.61 5.33 -19.64
N GLY A 88 18.72 4.01 -19.71
CA GLY A 88 19.97 3.29 -20.03
C GLY A 88 20.04 2.86 -21.49
N PRO A 89 21.10 2.12 -21.84
CA PRO A 89 21.21 1.51 -23.15
C PRO A 89 20.16 0.43 -23.36
N ASP A 90 19.71 0.23 -24.61
CA ASP A 90 18.81 -0.86 -24.93
C ASP A 90 19.51 -2.21 -24.68
N ILE A 91 18.76 -3.18 -24.16
CA ILE A 91 19.21 -4.55 -23.97
C ILE A 91 18.47 -5.45 -24.96
N GLY A 92 19.14 -5.84 -26.03
CA GLY A 92 18.47 -6.45 -27.17
C GLY A 92 17.45 -5.51 -27.80
N THR A 93 16.17 -5.89 -27.80
CA THR A 93 15.04 -5.06 -28.27
C THR A 93 14.34 -4.31 -27.14
N ALA A 94 14.76 -4.49 -25.87
CA ALA A 94 14.17 -3.82 -24.75
C ALA A 94 14.84 -2.48 -24.47
N ARG A 95 14.04 -1.45 -24.18
CA ARG A 95 14.51 -0.19 -23.60
C ARG A 95 14.72 -0.38 -22.10
N SER A 96 15.91 -0.04 -21.61
CA SER A 96 16.20 -0.12 -20.18
C SER A 96 15.96 1.21 -19.47
N SER A 97 15.39 1.16 -18.29
CA SER A 97 15.19 2.33 -17.44
C SER A 97 15.39 1.98 -15.97
N ALA A 98 15.64 3.00 -15.16
CA ALA A 98 15.65 2.88 -13.70
C ALA A 98 15.05 4.13 -13.06
N LYS A 99 14.54 3.99 -11.86
CA LYS A 99 14.02 5.09 -11.06
C LYS A 99 14.51 4.98 -9.62
N ILE A 100 14.93 6.11 -9.05
CA ILE A 100 15.11 6.26 -7.61
C ILE A 100 14.29 7.48 -7.17
N GLU A 101 13.48 7.32 -6.13
CA GLU A 101 12.70 8.38 -5.51
C GLU A 101 12.78 8.26 -3.99
N VAL A 102 13.04 9.38 -3.32
CA VAL A 102 13.18 9.47 -1.87
C VAL A 102 12.35 10.63 -1.31
N ASP A 103 11.96 10.52 -0.05
CA ASP A 103 11.43 11.60 0.79
C ASP A 103 12.03 11.50 2.20
N PHE A 104 11.59 12.37 3.12
CA PHE A 104 12.08 12.44 4.48
C PHE A 104 11.03 11.94 5.50
N GLY A 105 10.02 11.23 5.04
CA GLY A 105 8.94 10.71 5.87
C GLY A 105 9.31 9.43 6.63
N GLY A 106 10.40 9.41 7.38
CA GLY A 106 10.97 8.28 8.11
C GLY A 106 9.98 7.33 8.81
N PHE A 107 10.50 6.46 9.66
CA PHE A 107 9.68 5.46 10.35
C PHE A 107 9.64 5.74 11.86
N SER A 108 8.53 5.36 12.50
CA SER A 108 8.36 5.44 13.96
C SER A 108 8.55 6.88 14.47
N SER A 109 9.35 7.05 15.51
CA SER A 109 9.66 8.36 16.14
C SER A 109 10.61 9.24 15.32
N SER A 110 11.14 8.78 14.19
CA SER A 110 12.16 9.46 13.41
C SER A 110 11.59 10.01 12.08
N THR A 111 10.96 11.18 12.15
CA THR A 111 10.23 11.82 11.04
C THR A 111 11.11 12.61 10.06
N THR A 112 12.45 12.53 10.19
CA THR A 112 13.40 13.25 9.33
C THR A 112 14.39 12.34 8.63
N MET A 113 14.19 11.02 8.71
CA MET A 113 15.05 10.05 8.04
C MET A 113 14.72 9.96 6.55
N LEU A 114 15.76 9.87 5.74
CA LEU A 114 15.64 9.61 4.31
C LEU A 114 14.98 8.25 4.09
N ARG A 115 13.87 8.24 3.36
CA ARG A 115 13.11 7.04 3.03
C ARG A 115 13.13 6.79 1.53
N ILE A 116 13.46 5.56 1.12
CA ILE A 116 13.31 5.13 -0.26
C ILE A 116 11.83 4.93 -0.55
N ARG A 117 11.31 5.66 -1.54
CA ARG A 117 9.93 5.48 -2.02
C ARG A 117 9.87 4.51 -3.18
N GLN A 118 10.71 4.75 -4.18
CA GLN A 118 10.83 3.88 -5.34
C GLN A 118 12.31 3.65 -5.64
N ALA A 119 12.67 2.43 -5.95
CA ALA A 119 14.00 2.04 -6.40
C ALA A 119 13.85 0.78 -7.25
N TYR A 120 13.81 0.94 -8.58
CA TYR A 120 13.59 -0.18 -9.48
C TYR A 120 14.31 0.01 -10.80
N VAL A 121 14.49 -1.10 -11.51
CA VAL A 121 14.89 -1.18 -12.91
C VAL A 121 13.74 -1.75 -13.73
N ALA A 122 13.62 -1.33 -14.98
CA ALA A 122 12.61 -1.85 -15.90
C ALA A 122 13.21 -2.12 -17.29
N LEU A 123 12.67 -3.14 -17.93
CA LEU A 123 12.89 -3.48 -19.33
C LEU A 123 11.56 -3.40 -20.06
N ASP A 124 11.49 -2.53 -21.06
CA ASP A 124 10.28 -2.23 -21.81
C ASP A 124 10.43 -2.72 -23.24
N TRP A 125 9.64 -3.71 -23.64
CA TRP A 125 9.41 -4.13 -25.03
C TRP A 125 8.14 -3.48 -25.58
N GLU A 126 7.86 -3.68 -26.85
CA GLU A 126 6.68 -3.11 -27.51
C GLU A 126 5.36 -3.45 -26.79
N LYS A 127 5.22 -4.70 -26.34
CA LYS A 127 3.98 -5.22 -25.73
C LYS A 127 4.16 -5.67 -24.28
N SER A 128 5.36 -5.68 -23.75
CA SER A 128 5.60 -6.22 -22.42
C SER A 128 6.60 -5.39 -21.62
N GLN A 129 6.53 -5.49 -20.31
CA GLN A 129 7.47 -4.87 -19.37
C GLN A 129 7.81 -5.86 -18.28
N ILE A 130 9.08 -5.89 -17.90
CA ILE A 130 9.54 -6.47 -16.64
C ILE A 130 10.05 -5.34 -15.76
N LEU A 131 9.60 -5.31 -14.50
CA LEU A 131 10.07 -4.38 -13.48
C LEU A 131 10.55 -5.17 -12.28
N ILE A 132 11.73 -4.81 -11.77
CA ILE A 132 12.33 -5.44 -10.59
C ILE A 132 12.81 -4.35 -9.64
N GLY A 133 12.33 -4.39 -8.39
CA GLY A 133 12.67 -3.45 -7.33
C GLY A 133 11.44 -2.90 -6.62
N GLN A 134 11.65 -1.88 -5.78
CA GLN A 134 10.60 -1.30 -4.95
C GLN A 134 9.79 -0.24 -5.72
N THR A 135 8.49 -0.42 -5.76
CA THR A 135 7.52 0.56 -6.27
C THR A 135 6.14 0.32 -5.67
N TRP A 136 5.15 1.10 -6.12
CA TRP A 136 3.78 0.97 -5.67
C TRP A 136 3.23 -0.44 -5.81
N HIS A 137 2.56 -0.91 -4.76
CA HIS A 137 1.81 -2.16 -4.76
C HIS A 137 0.76 -2.16 -5.89
N PRO A 138 0.52 -3.28 -6.60
CA PRO A 138 -0.46 -3.32 -7.68
C PRO A 138 -1.88 -2.94 -7.26
N LEU A 139 -2.30 -3.24 -6.02
CA LEU A 139 -3.60 -2.81 -5.48
C LEU A 139 -3.73 -1.28 -5.35
N PHE A 140 -2.62 -0.53 -5.17
CA PHE A 140 -2.66 0.94 -5.32
C PHE A 140 -3.03 1.29 -6.76
N GLY A 141 -2.38 0.62 -7.72
CA GLY A 141 -2.73 0.61 -9.14
C GLY A 141 -2.66 1.97 -9.83
N SER A 142 -3.27 2.02 -10.99
CA SER A 142 -3.40 3.22 -11.84
C SER A 142 -4.62 4.08 -11.49
N VAL A 143 -5.53 3.55 -10.65
CA VAL A 143 -6.73 4.24 -10.18
C VAL A 143 -6.59 4.53 -8.70
N CYS A 144 -6.28 5.80 -8.38
CA CYS A 144 -6.18 6.33 -7.02
C CYS A 144 -6.92 7.66 -6.95
N PRO A 145 -7.40 8.08 -5.77
CA PRO A 145 -8.11 9.34 -5.62
C PRO A 145 -7.17 10.54 -5.75
N ASP A 146 -7.66 11.60 -6.36
CA ASP A 146 -6.99 12.91 -6.44
C ASP A 146 -7.47 13.77 -5.27
N ILE A 147 -6.76 13.69 -4.14
CA ILE A 147 -6.98 14.41 -2.89
C ILE A 147 -5.67 15.01 -2.40
N LEU A 148 -5.74 15.98 -1.50
CA LEU A 148 -4.54 16.68 -1.00
C LEU A 148 -3.89 15.93 0.16
N ASN A 149 -4.66 15.21 0.99
CA ASN A 149 -4.14 14.48 2.14
C ASN A 149 -3.11 13.43 1.75
N LEU A 150 -2.07 13.28 2.57
CA LEU A 150 -0.96 12.33 2.36
C LEU A 150 -1.42 10.87 2.35
N SER A 151 -2.53 10.55 3.02
CA SER A 151 -3.11 9.21 3.06
C SER A 151 -3.54 8.70 1.68
N THR A 152 -3.71 9.62 0.69
CA THR A 152 -4.14 9.26 -0.68
C THR A 152 -5.39 8.39 -0.69
N GLY A 153 -6.30 8.60 0.27
CA GLY A 153 -7.55 7.86 0.41
C GLY A 153 -7.51 6.62 1.32
N ALA A 154 -6.37 6.31 1.97
CA ALA A 154 -6.40 5.31 3.03
C ALA A 154 -7.28 5.80 4.22
N PRO A 155 -8.01 4.90 4.92
CA PRO A 155 -8.00 3.44 4.86
C PRO A 155 -8.94 2.83 3.82
N PHE A 156 -9.36 3.55 2.79
CA PHE A 156 -10.25 3.07 1.73
C PHE A 156 -9.49 2.70 0.45
N GLN A 157 -8.31 3.29 0.25
CA GLN A 157 -7.37 3.01 -0.85
C GLN A 157 -6.14 2.32 -0.29
N PRO A 158 -5.74 1.14 -0.81
CA PRO A 158 -4.48 0.50 -0.44
C PRO A 158 -3.30 1.44 -0.66
N PHE A 159 -2.45 1.58 0.34
CA PHE A 159 -1.28 2.44 0.29
C PHE A 159 -0.04 1.67 0.74
N ASN A 160 0.76 1.21 -0.23
CA ASN A 160 1.98 0.47 0.05
C ASN A 160 2.95 0.56 -1.12
N ARG A 161 4.24 0.45 -0.83
CA ARG A 161 5.33 0.33 -1.79
C ARG A 161 6.25 -0.79 -1.34
N GLU A 162 6.45 -1.77 -2.21
CA GLU A 162 7.16 -3.00 -1.89
C GLU A 162 8.17 -3.39 -2.94
N PRO A 163 9.27 -4.07 -2.54
CA PRO A 163 10.11 -4.82 -3.46
C PRO A 163 9.28 -5.85 -4.21
N GLN A 164 9.41 -5.90 -5.51
CA GLN A 164 8.59 -6.77 -6.35
C GLN A 164 9.27 -7.13 -7.67
N MET A 165 8.84 -8.24 -8.23
CA MET A 165 9.02 -8.62 -9.61
C MET A 165 7.68 -8.53 -10.30
N ARG A 166 7.54 -7.62 -11.27
CA ARG A 166 6.29 -7.39 -11.99
C ARG A 166 6.49 -7.66 -13.47
N TYR A 167 5.60 -8.44 -14.04
CA TYR A 167 5.46 -8.61 -15.48
C TYR A 167 4.14 -7.99 -15.94
N GLN A 168 4.20 -7.21 -17.01
CA GLN A 168 3.02 -6.65 -17.66
C GLN A 168 3.04 -7.04 -19.13
N TYR A 169 1.86 -7.35 -19.68
CA TYR A 169 1.67 -7.65 -21.08
C TYR A 169 0.46 -6.92 -21.63
N LYS A 170 0.65 -6.23 -22.77
CA LYS A 170 -0.39 -5.45 -23.42
C LYS A 170 -0.88 -6.16 -24.67
N VAL A 171 -2.18 -6.42 -24.71
CA VAL A 171 -2.90 -6.93 -25.88
C VAL A 171 -3.96 -5.92 -26.24
N GLU A 172 -3.76 -5.22 -27.35
CA GLU A 172 -4.64 -4.13 -27.77
C GLU A 172 -4.85 -3.11 -26.64
N ASP A 173 -6.08 -2.95 -26.18
CA ASP A 173 -6.48 -2.03 -25.10
C ASP A 173 -6.43 -2.68 -23.69
N VAL A 174 -6.09 -3.97 -23.61
CA VAL A 174 -6.01 -4.72 -22.36
C VAL A 174 -4.56 -4.82 -21.90
N LYS A 175 -4.32 -4.48 -20.63
CA LYS A 175 -3.03 -4.66 -19.95
C LYS A 175 -3.19 -5.71 -18.85
N LEU A 176 -2.50 -6.81 -18.98
CA LEU A 176 -2.39 -7.86 -17.96
C LEU A 176 -1.19 -7.55 -17.04
N THR A 177 -1.36 -7.78 -15.77
CA THR A 177 -0.31 -7.59 -14.74
C THR A 177 -0.21 -8.82 -13.86
N ALA A 178 1.02 -9.30 -13.66
CA ALA A 178 1.35 -10.32 -12.66
C ALA A 178 2.53 -9.82 -11.82
N SER A 179 2.46 -9.98 -10.50
CA SER A 179 3.53 -9.53 -9.58
C SER A 179 3.74 -10.53 -8.46
N ALA A 180 5.01 -10.68 -8.07
CA ALA A 180 5.43 -11.28 -6.81
C ALA A 180 6.05 -10.18 -5.94
N LEU A 181 5.61 -10.05 -4.67
CA LEU A 181 5.97 -8.94 -3.81
C LEU A 181 6.50 -9.43 -2.45
N TRP A 182 7.31 -8.59 -1.81
CA TRP A 182 7.87 -8.83 -0.48
C TRP A 182 7.74 -7.57 0.37
N GLN A 183 7.37 -7.73 1.63
CA GLN A 183 7.23 -6.63 2.57
C GLN A 183 8.62 -6.12 3.00
N LEU A 184 8.76 -4.79 3.12
CA LEU A 184 9.98 -4.14 3.61
C LEU A 184 9.70 -2.92 4.48
N GLN A 185 8.90 -1.95 4.00
CA GLN A 185 8.61 -0.70 4.72
C GLN A 185 7.24 -0.71 5.38
N TYR A 186 6.30 -1.40 4.79
CA TYR A 186 4.95 -1.58 5.26
C TYR A 186 4.79 -3.06 5.57
N LEU A 187 4.43 -3.36 6.81
CA LEU A 187 4.61 -4.69 7.37
C LEU A 187 3.29 -5.20 7.93
N SER A 188 3.03 -6.49 7.76
CA SER A 188 1.91 -7.17 8.39
C SER A 188 2.10 -7.25 9.90
N SER A 189 1.00 -7.19 10.61
CA SER A 189 0.95 -7.39 12.06
C SER A 189 1.06 -8.86 12.44
N GLY A 190 1.56 -9.14 13.64
CA GLY A 190 1.66 -10.49 14.18
C GLY A 190 2.16 -10.50 15.62
N PRO A 191 2.57 -11.67 16.15
CA PRO A 191 2.94 -11.85 17.56
C PRO A 191 4.01 -10.89 18.08
N ASN A 192 4.93 -10.45 17.21
CA ASN A 192 6.01 -9.53 17.55
C ASN A 192 5.74 -8.10 17.03
N GLY A 193 4.47 -7.71 16.88
CA GLY A 193 4.07 -6.46 16.27
C GLY A 193 4.17 -6.48 14.75
N MET A 194 4.37 -5.32 14.11
CA MET A 194 4.58 -5.23 12.66
C MET A 194 5.99 -5.69 12.31
N SER A 195 6.12 -6.75 11.51
CA SER A 195 7.41 -7.35 11.17
C SER A 195 7.41 -8.02 9.80
N GLU A 196 8.55 -7.91 9.09
CA GLU A 196 8.82 -8.65 7.85
C GLU A 196 9.08 -10.15 8.09
N GLU A 197 9.23 -10.57 9.36
CA GLU A 197 9.56 -11.97 9.68
C GLU A 197 8.44 -12.93 9.24
N TYR A 198 7.18 -12.51 9.25
CA TYR A 198 6.05 -13.38 8.92
C TYR A 198 6.05 -13.81 7.45
N ILE A 199 6.32 -12.90 6.53
CA ILE A 199 6.47 -13.24 5.12
C ILE A 199 7.81 -13.96 4.84
N LYS A 200 8.89 -13.61 5.55
CA LYS A 200 10.18 -14.34 5.48
C LYS A 200 10.03 -15.79 5.94
N ASN A 201 9.36 -16.00 7.08
CA ASN A 201 9.12 -17.33 7.63
C ASN A 201 8.21 -18.18 6.71
N SER A 202 7.30 -17.55 5.99
CA SER A 202 6.45 -18.24 5.03
C SER A 202 7.22 -18.72 3.79
N CYS A 203 8.29 -18.04 3.39
CA CYS A 203 9.03 -18.23 2.13
C CYS A 203 8.13 -18.14 0.89
N VAL A 204 6.93 -17.56 1.01
CA VAL A 204 5.98 -17.36 -0.08
C VAL A 204 5.80 -15.86 -0.27
N PRO A 205 6.15 -15.29 -1.43
CA PRO A 205 5.86 -13.89 -1.71
C PRO A 205 4.34 -13.67 -1.80
N GLU A 206 3.92 -12.44 -1.67
CA GLU A 206 2.57 -12.06 -2.08
C GLU A 206 2.45 -12.15 -3.60
N PHE A 207 1.28 -12.50 -4.10
CA PHE A 207 1.00 -12.55 -5.52
C PHE A 207 -0.16 -11.65 -5.88
N TYR A 208 -0.03 -10.97 -7.00
CA TYR A 208 -1.12 -10.23 -7.61
C TYR A 208 -1.25 -10.56 -9.08
N VAL A 209 -2.48 -10.77 -9.54
CA VAL A 209 -2.81 -10.90 -10.96
C VAL A 209 -4.01 -10.01 -11.24
N GLY A 210 -3.90 -9.19 -12.29
CA GLY A 210 -4.98 -8.27 -12.67
C GLY A 210 -4.99 -7.92 -14.14
N ALA A 211 -6.08 -7.30 -14.56
CA ALA A 211 -6.28 -6.83 -15.91
C ALA A 211 -6.91 -5.43 -15.93
N ASP A 212 -6.40 -4.55 -16.77
CA ASP A 212 -6.91 -3.21 -17.03
C ASP A 212 -7.32 -3.09 -18.49
N TYR A 213 -8.50 -2.56 -18.77
CA TYR A 213 -8.96 -2.16 -20.09
C TYR A 213 -8.97 -0.63 -20.18
N ALA A 214 -8.30 -0.07 -21.18
CA ALA A 214 -8.23 1.37 -21.42
C ALA A 214 -8.81 1.73 -22.79
N SER A 215 -9.96 2.40 -22.81
CA SER A 215 -10.61 2.80 -24.07
C SER A 215 -10.10 4.15 -24.58
N ALA A 216 -10.18 4.36 -25.89
CA ALA A 216 -9.88 5.63 -26.54
C ALA A 216 -10.81 6.77 -26.09
N SER A 217 -12.00 6.47 -25.53
CA SER A 217 -12.96 7.45 -25.01
C SER A 217 -12.66 7.95 -23.60
N GLY A 218 -11.51 7.56 -23.01
CA GLY A 218 -11.05 8.03 -21.71
C GLY A 218 -11.47 7.17 -20.51
N TRP A 219 -12.07 5.99 -20.75
CA TRP A 219 -12.35 5.03 -19.69
C TRP A 219 -11.17 4.10 -19.45
N LEU A 220 -10.90 3.85 -18.17
CA LEU A 220 -10.03 2.80 -17.67
C LEU A 220 -10.85 1.98 -16.68
N THR A 221 -10.97 0.69 -16.89
CA THR A 221 -11.63 -0.22 -15.95
C THR A 221 -10.81 -1.49 -15.80
N GLY A 222 -10.86 -2.09 -14.64
CA GLY A 222 -10.08 -3.28 -14.37
C GLY A 222 -10.36 -3.88 -13.02
N GLY A 223 -9.56 -4.88 -12.70
CA GLY A 223 -9.62 -5.56 -11.41
C GLY A 223 -8.52 -6.58 -11.28
N GLY A 224 -8.40 -7.12 -10.09
CA GLY A 224 -7.37 -8.10 -9.78
C GLY A 224 -7.64 -8.91 -8.54
N VAL A 225 -6.80 -9.92 -8.37
CA VAL A 225 -6.79 -10.83 -7.21
C VAL A 225 -5.42 -10.77 -6.56
N HIS A 226 -5.40 -10.66 -5.26
CA HIS A 226 -4.20 -10.66 -4.44
C HIS A 226 -4.24 -11.84 -3.47
N LEU A 227 -3.09 -12.50 -3.32
CA LEU A 227 -2.85 -13.60 -2.38
C LEU A 227 -1.72 -13.20 -1.43
N ILE A 228 -1.95 -13.36 -0.13
CA ILE A 228 -0.92 -13.26 0.91
C ILE A 228 -0.87 -14.54 1.72
N SER A 229 0.33 -14.99 2.11
CA SER A 229 0.54 -16.13 2.99
C SER A 229 1.63 -15.78 4.01
N LEU A 230 1.24 -15.66 5.27
CA LEU A 230 2.12 -15.35 6.39
C LEU A 230 2.35 -16.60 7.26
N LYS A 231 3.52 -16.69 7.88
CA LYS A 231 3.80 -17.67 8.93
C LYS A 231 4.11 -16.91 10.22
N PRO A 232 3.08 -16.70 11.08
CA PRO A 232 3.21 -15.84 12.25
C PRO A 232 4.21 -16.35 13.28
N ARG A 233 4.36 -17.69 13.42
CA ARG A 233 5.26 -18.32 14.38
C ARG A 233 6.03 -19.48 13.76
N THR A 234 7.25 -19.71 14.24
CA THR A 234 8.09 -20.87 13.87
C THR A 234 8.18 -21.87 15.00
N SER A 235 7.78 -21.45 16.22
CA SER A 235 7.74 -22.29 17.41
C SER A 235 6.59 -21.85 18.33
N SER A 236 6.13 -22.77 19.17
CA SER A 236 5.23 -22.54 20.30
C SER A 236 5.91 -22.98 21.59
N VAL A 237 5.53 -22.36 22.71
CA VAL A 237 5.86 -22.85 24.06
C VAL A 237 4.56 -23.36 24.67
N TRP A 238 4.50 -24.66 24.98
CA TRP A 238 3.34 -25.32 25.51
C TRP A 238 3.74 -26.31 26.59
N ASN A 239 3.13 -26.21 27.76
CA ASN A 239 3.48 -27.03 28.92
C ASN A 239 4.99 -27.05 29.19
N GLU A 240 5.63 -25.88 29.22
CA GLU A 240 7.07 -25.67 29.47
C GLU A 240 8.00 -26.29 28.41
N LYS A 241 7.46 -26.79 27.30
CA LYS A 241 8.22 -27.35 26.18
C LYS A 241 8.09 -26.50 24.94
N THR A 242 9.16 -26.46 24.14
CA THR A 242 9.17 -25.73 22.88
C THR A 242 8.92 -26.71 21.72
N TYR A 243 7.93 -26.41 20.90
CA TYR A 243 7.55 -27.19 19.73
C TYR A 243 7.80 -26.37 18.45
N LYS A 244 8.19 -27.02 17.37
CA LYS A 244 8.23 -26.43 16.05
C LYS A 244 6.82 -26.41 15.48
N VAL A 245 6.38 -25.23 14.96
CA VAL A 245 5.07 -25.07 14.34
C VAL A 245 5.20 -24.60 12.88
N ASN A 246 4.18 -24.90 12.07
CA ASN A 246 4.22 -24.63 10.63
C ASN A 246 2.97 -23.94 10.08
N GLU A 247 1.96 -23.71 10.90
CA GLU A 247 0.70 -23.14 10.45
C GLU A 247 0.87 -21.76 9.81
N ARG A 248 0.04 -21.49 8.82
CA ARG A 248 0.05 -20.29 8.00
C ARG A 248 -1.31 -19.61 8.02
N MET A 249 -1.27 -18.30 8.02
CA MET A 249 -2.41 -17.47 7.66
C MET A 249 -2.34 -17.21 6.15
N THR A 250 -3.37 -17.61 5.41
CA THR A 250 -3.47 -17.37 3.96
C THR A 250 -4.76 -16.66 3.65
N ALA A 251 -4.68 -15.57 2.86
CA ALA A 251 -5.84 -14.76 2.53
C ALA A 251 -5.86 -14.35 1.05
N LEU A 252 -7.07 -14.28 0.49
CA LEU A 252 -7.33 -13.76 -0.86
C LEU A 252 -8.10 -12.45 -0.75
N SER A 253 -7.68 -11.48 -1.55
CA SER A 253 -8.38 -10.21 -1.71
C SER A 253 -8.70 -9.97 -3.17
N TYR A 254 -9.82 -9.27 -3.42
CA TYR A 254 -10.32 -8.97 -4.76
C TYR A 254 -10.49 -7.47 -4.88
N GLU A 255 -10.15 -6.93 -6.05
CA GLU A 255 -10.39 -5.51 -6.35
C GLU A 255 -11.05 -5.33 -7.70
N ALA A 256 -11.85 -4.25 -7.82
CA ALA A 256 -12.36 -3.74 -9.08
C ALA A 256 -12.28 -2.22 -9.07
N HIS A 257 -11.97 -1.64 -10.23
CA HIS A 257 -11.81 -0.20 -10.35
C HIS A 257 -12.29 0.33 -11.69
N VAL A 258 -12.66 1.62 -11.68
CA VAL A 258 -13.01 2.37 -12.88
C VAL A 258 -12.52 3.81 -12.76
N LYS A 259 -12.07 4.37 -13.87
CA LYS A 259 -11.73 5.78 -13.99
C LYS A 259 -12.20 6.30 -15.34
N TYR A 260 -12.78 7.47 -15.34
CA TYR A 260 -13.07 8.24 -16.56
C TYR A 260 -12.27 9.54 -16.52
N THR A 261 -11.55 9.83 -17.59
CA THR A 261 -10.80 11.08 -17.76
C THR A 261 -11.41 11.86 -18.91
N GLY A 262 -12.24 12.84 -18.56
CA GLY A 262 -12.82 13.77 -19.52
C GLY A 262 -11.97 15.04 -19.68
N ARG A 263 -12.44 15.97 -20.54
CA ARG A 263 -11.73 17.23 -20.80
C ARG A 263 -11.64 18.14 -19.57
N HIS A 264 -12.67 18.18 -18.73
CA HIS A 264 -12.80 19.11 -17.61
C HIS A 264 -13.00 18.42 -16.27
N PHE A 265 -13.23 17.12 -16.25
CA PHE A 265 -13.44 16.38 -15.03
C PHE A 265 -12.84 14.97 -15.13
N THR A 266 -12.54 14.43 -13.97
CA THR A 266 -12.14 13.03 -13.79
C THR A 266 -13.06 12.43 -12.75
N PHE A 267 -13.57 11.23 -13.03
CA PHE A 267 -14.26 10.38 -12.08
C PHE A 267 -13.41 9.12 -11.85
N ALA A 268 -13.31 8.68 -10.61
CA ALA A 268 -12.65 7.44 -10.27
C ALA A 268 -13.40 6.74 -9.13
N ALA A 269 -13.40 5.42 -9.16
CA ALA A 269 -13.96 4.59 -8.10
C ALA A 269 -13.19 3.27 -7.99
N LYS A 270 -13.12 2.73 -6.79
CA LYS A 270 -12.55 1.41 -6.53
C LYS A 270 -13.32 0.73 -5.41
N SER A 271 -13.43 -0.59 -5.50
CA SER A 271 -14.00 -1.44 -4.48
C SER A 271 -13.10 -2.63 -4.24
N LEU A 272 -12.94 -3.03 -2.99
CA LEU A 272 -12.16 -4.17 -2.56
C LEU A 272 -12.98 -5.04 -1.60
N LEU A 273 -12.86 -6.35 -1.77
CA LEU A 273 -13.07 -7.32 -0.70
C LEU A 273 -11.68 -7.67 -0.16
N ALA A 274 -11.29 -6.99 0.90
CA ALA A 274 -9.96 -7.07 1.48
C ALA A 274 -9.91 -8.13 2.58
N SER A 275 -8.85 -8.93 2.58
CA SER A 275 -8.57 -9.91 3.63
C SER A 275 -7.11 -9.77 4.06
N CYS A 276 -6.87 -9.44 5.34
CA CYS A 276 -5.53 -9.28 5.91
C CYS A 276 -4.62 -8.34 5.08
N LEU A 277 -5.08 -7.10 4.84
CA LEU A 277 -4.35 -6.07 4.10
C LEU A 277 -3.90 -4.88 4.99
N ASP A 278 -3.71 -5.10 6.28
CA ASP A 278 -3.24 -4.08 7.24
C ASP A 278 -1.91 -3.43 6.83
N HIS A 279 -0.99 -4.19 6.25
CA HIS A 279 0.26 -3.69 5.68
C HIS A 279 0.07 -2.73 4.48
N THR A 280 -1.13 -2.60 3.95
CA THR A 280 -1.46 -1.63 2.90
C THR A 280 -2.19 -0.39 3.43
N ALA A 281 -2.12 -0.13 4.73
CA ALA A 281 -2.83 0.93 5.43
C ALA A 281 -4.37 0.83 5.31
N LEU A 282 -4.90 -0.35 5.03
CA LEU A 282 -6.31 -0.70 5.18
C LEU A 282 -6.57 -1.24 6.59
N ILE A 283 -7.80 -1.13 7.05
CA ILE A 283 -8.26 -1.86 8.23
C ILE A 283 -8.24 -3.34 7.92
N GLY A 284 -7.77 -4.18 8.86
CA GLY A 284 -7.70 -5.62 8.67
C GLY A 284 -6.63 -6.29 9.50
N GLY A 285 -6.53 -7.60 9.34
CA GLY A 285 -5.60 -8.46 10.07
C GLY A 285 -6.15 -9.88 10.17
N TYR A 286 -5.80 -10.60 11.22
CA TYR A 286 -6.24 -11.97 11.45
C TYR A 286 -6.30 -12.30 12.95
N GLY A 287 -7.06 -13.32 13.29
CA GLY A 287 -7.19 -13.85 14.64
C GLY A 287 -6.89 -15.34 14.70
N ILE A 288 -6.93 -15.93 15.90
CA ILE A 288 -6.65 -17.33 16.18
C ILE A 288 -7.97 -18.09 16.17
N SER A 289 -8.12 -19.05 15.24
CA SER A 289 -9.33 -19.88 15.08
C SER A 289 -9.25 -21.23 15.81
N SER A 290 -8.04 -21.72 16.09
CA SER A 290 -7.82 -22.97 16.80
C SER A 290 -6.47 -22.99 17.49
N ILE A 291 -6.35 -23.77 18.57
CA ILE A 291 -5.09 -24.03 19.29
C ILE A 291 -5.02 -25.53 19.54
N ASP A 292 -3.96 -26.16 19.02
CA ASP A 292 -3.68 -27.57 19.27
C ASP A 292 -3.33 -27.81 20.75
N PRO A 293 -4.09 -28.66 21.48
CA PRO A 293 -3.89 -28.90 22.91
C PRO A 293 -2.59 -29.64 23.23
N ASP A 294 -1.94 -30.28 22.25
CA ASP A 294 -0.75 -31.09 22.49
C ASP A 294 0.55 -30.27 22.38
N ASN A 295 0.58 -29.27 21.48
CA ASN A 295 1.78 -28.53 21.17
C ASN A 295 1.60 -27.00 21.13
N GLY A 296 0.36 -26.48 21.27
CA GLY A 296 0.04 -25.06 21.20
C GLY A 296 0.20 -24.43 19.82
N GLU A 297 0.18 -25.23 18.75
CA GLU A 297 0.14 -24.71 17.38
C GLU A 297 -1.19 -23.98 17.14
N GLN A 298 -1.17 -22.87 16.39
CA GLN A 298 -2.34 -22.00 16.19
C GLN A 298 -2.74 -21.98 14.74
N GLU A 299 -4.00 -22.26 14.43
CA GLU A 299 -4.59 -21.93 13.15
C GLU A 299 -5.11 -20.49 13.16
N TYR A 300 -5.17 -19.87 11.99
CA TYR A 300 -5.49 -18.45 11.84
C TYR A 300 -6.61 -18.25 10.82
N THR A 301 -7.48 -17.29 11.10
CA THR A 301 -8.52 -16.84 10.18
C THR A 301 -8.40 -15.34 9.93
N PRO A 302 -8.40 -14.89 8.65
CA PRO A 302 -8.29 -13.47 8.33
C PRO A 302 -9.61 -12.75 8.58
N PHE A 303 -9.52 -11.49 9.07
CA PHE A 303 -10.63 -10.54 9.01
C PHE A 303 -10.86 -10.10 7.56
N ARG A 304 -12.11 -10.02 7.16
CA ARG A 304 -12.54 -9.54 5.85
C ARG A 304 -13.22 -8.19 5.97
N HIS A 305 -12.92 -7.31 5.02
CA HIS A 305 -13.48 -5.97 4.95
C HIS A 305 -13.99 -5.69 3.54
N SER A 306 -15.17 -5.09 3.44
CA SER A 306 -15.63 -4.47 2.21
C SER A 306 -15.23 -3.00 2.24
N THR A 307 -14.40 -2.57 1.29
CA THR A 307 -13.86 -1.21 1.23
C THR A 307 -14.13 -0.63 -0.15
N SER A 308 -14.71 0.58 -0.20
CA SER A 308 -15.03 1.25 -1.46
C SER A 308 -14.85 2.74 -1.36
N TRP A 309 -14.49 3.37 -2.47
CA TRP A 309 -14.43 4.83 -2.57
C TRP A 309 -14.80 5.33 -3.96
N ILE A 310 -15.25 6.59 -3.98
CA ILE A 310 -15.45 7.37 -5.20
C ILE A 310 -14.68 8.69 -5.10
N ASN A 311 -14.21 9.18 -6.22
CA ASN A 311 -13.54 10.48 -6.32
C ASN A 311 -13.98 11.19 -7.58
N PHE A 312 -14.23 12.48 -7.44
CA PHE A 312 -14.57 13.38 -8.55
C PHE A 312 -13.71 14.63 -8.47
N THR A 313 -13.04 14.95 -9.58
CA THR A 313 -12.21 16.16 -9.70
C THR A 313 -12.64 16.95 -10.91
N CYS A 314 -12.82 18.24 -10.77
CA CYS A 314 -13.16 19.14 -11.87
C CYS A 314 -12.28 20.38 -11.89
N GLY A 315 -12.07 20.91 -13.10
CA GLY A 315 -11.26 22.10 -13.34
C GLY A 315 -9.83 21.81 -13.76
N THR A 316 -9.08 22.88 -14.00
CA THR A 316 -7.68 22.81 -14.46
C THR A 316 -6.77 23.68 -13.57
N LYS A 317 -6.80 24.99 -13.76
CA LYS A 317 -6.04 25.94 -12.93
C LYS A 317 -6.63 26.04 -11.52
N TRP A 318 -7.95 26.21 -11.42
CA TRP A 318 -8.73 26.02 -10.21
C TRP A 318 -9.36 24.64 -10.27
N LYS A 319 -9.06 23.79 -9.28
CA LYS A 319 -9.62 22.45 -9.18
C LYS A 319 -10.47 22.32 -7.93
N GLY A 320 -11.62 21.70 -8.09
CA GLY A 320 -12.42 21.18 -7.00
C GLY A 320 -12.27 19.66 -6.94
N HIS A 321 -12.16 19.13 -5.74
CA HIS A 321 -12.01 17.69 -5.48
C HIS A 321 -13.10 17.26 -4.49
N PHE A 322 -13.70 16.14 -4.78
CA PHE A 322 -14.63 15.44 -3.89
C PHE A 322 -14.21 13.98 -3.76
N PHE A 323 -14.19 13.46 -2.56
CA PHE A 323 -13.95 12.07 -2.27
C PHE A 323 -14.96 11.58 -1.23
N ALA A 324 -15.39 10.34 -1.35
CA ALA A 324 -16.12 9.64 -0.31
C ALA A 324 -15.63 8.20 -0.24
N GLY A 325 -15.33 7.72 0.97
CA GLY A 325 -14.85 6.37 1.25
C GLY A 325 -15.67 5.71 2.34
N TYR A 326 -15.88 4.41 2.20
CA TYR A 326 -16.58 3.59 3.18
C TYR A 326 -15.90 2.22 3.31
N THR A 327 -15.70 1.77 4.54
CA THR A 327 -15.26 0.42 4.85
C THR A 327 -16.13 -0.20 5.93
N LYS A 328 -16.40 -1.50 5.80
CA LYS A 328 -17.19 -2.29 6.74
C LYS A 328 -16.42 -3.57 7.09
N ASN A 329 -16.28 -3.83 8.39
CA ASN A 329 -15.79 -5.11 8.89
C ASN A 329 -16.85 -6.18 8.66
N LEU A 330 -16.48 -7.27 8.02
CA LEU A 330 -17.34 -8.45 7.73
C LEU A 330 -17.00 -9.61 8.67
N GLY A 331 -16.08 -9.40 9.62
CA GLY A 331 -15.62 -10.43 10.55
C GLY A 331 -14.73 -11.50 9.91
N THR A 332 -14.58 -12.59 10.60
CA THR A 332 -13.80 -13.77 10.21
C THR A 332 -14.72 -14.90 9.70
N ALA A 333 -14.16 -15.87 8.97
CA ALA A 333 -14.91 -17.04 8.52
C ALA A 333 -15.14 -18.03 9.68
N ASP A 334 -14.13 -18.15 10.54
CA ASP A 334 -14.13 -19.08 11.67
C ASP A 334 -14.30 -18.29 12.97
N VAL A 335 -14.82 -18.97 14.01
CA VAL A 335 -14.96 -18.39 15.34
C VAL A 335 -13.57 -18.24 15.95
N LEU A 336 -13.32 -17.10 16.58
CA LEU A 336 -12.06 -16.85 17.28
C LEU A 336 -12.08 -17.55 18.65
N VAL A 337 -11.02 -18.31 18.95
CA VAL A 337 -10.84 -19.00 20.23
C VAL A 337 -9.96 -18.23 21.20
N SER A 338 -9.42 -17.08 20.80
CA SER A 338 -8.56 -16.22 21.59
C SER A 338 -8.95 -14.76 21.38
N ALA A 339 -8.82 -13.96 22.43
CA ALA A 339 -8.91 -12.49 22.34
C ALA A 339 -7.69 -11.85 21.67
N THR A 340 -6.66 -12.64 21.34
CA THR A 340 -5.45 -12.14 20.68
C THR A 340 -5.71 -12.04 19.17
N GLU A 341 -5.63 -10.81 18.68
CA GLU A 341 -5.82 -10.46 17.27
C GLU A 341 -4.63 -9.63 16.79
N TYR A 342 -4.29 -9.76 15.52
CA TYR A 342 -3.15 -9.11 14.88
C TYR A 342 -3.62 -8.30 13.68
N GLY A 343 -3.47 -6.97 13.73
CA GLY A 343 -3.92 -6.11 12.64
C GLY A 343 -4.07 -4.65 13.05
N MET A 344 -4.79 -3.91 12.23
CA MET A 344 -5.10 -2.51 12.43
C MET A 344 -6.61 -2.28 12.42
N GLY A 345 -7.14 -1.63 13.48
CA GLY A 345 -8.56 -1.25 13.57
C GLY A 345 -9.52 -2.44 13.57
N LEU A 346 -9.15 -3.55 14.25
CA LEU A 346 -9.98 -4.77 14.32
C LEU A 346 -11.21 -4.59 15.19
N ASP A 347 -11.18 -3.63 16.09
CA ASP A 347 -12.27 -3.15 16.95
C ASP A 347 -13.24 -2.18 16.24
N ILE A 348 -12.99 -1.88 14.95
CA ILE A 348 -13.83 -1.00 14.14
C ILE A 348 -14.85 -1.82 13.37
N ASP A 349 -16.13 -1.49 13.52
CA ASP A 349 -17.21 -2.04 12.71
C ASP A 349 -17.23 -1.41 11.31
N GLN A 350 -17.13 -0.08 11.22
CA GLN A 350 -17.15 0.65 9.96
C GLN A 350 -16.50 2.02 10.07
N VAL A 351 -16.00 2.52 8.94
CA VAL A 351 -15.53 3.90 8.79
C VAL A 351 -16.16 4.52 7.55
N PHE A 352 -16.61 5.77 7.70
CA PHE A 352 -17.05 6.60 6.59
C PHE A 352 -16.30 7.93 6.62
N SER A 353 -15.76 8.33 5.46
CA SER A 353 -15.11 9.63 5.29
C SER A 353 -15.58 10.31 4.02
N THR A 354 -15.70 11.62 4.09
CA THR A 354 -15.79 12.46 2.90
C THR A 354 -14.65 13.46 2.90
N ASN A 355 -14.32 13.97 1.71
CA ASN A 355 -13.26 14.93 1.56
C ASN A 355 -13.67 15.94 0.48
N ILE A 356 -13.59 17.22 0.81
CA ILE A 356 -13.82 18.33 -0.11
C ILE A 356 -12.56 19.17 -0.11
N ALA A 357 -11.97 19.34 -1.30
CA ALA A 357 -10.77 20.13 -1.44
C ALA A 357 -10.86 21.10 -2.63
N PHE A 358 -10.11 22.20 -2.51
CA PHE A 358 -9.89 23.16 -3.57
C PHE A 358 -8.39 23.39 -3.72
N SER A 359 -7.93 23.41 -4.95
CA SER A 359 -6.53 23.70 -5.25
C SER A 359 -6.37 24.73 -6.38
N TYR A 360 -5.38 25.58 -6.23
CA TYR A 360 -4.91 26.50 -7.26
C TYR A 360 -3.60 25.97 -7.82
N ASN A 361 -3.57 25.70 -9.12
CA ASN A 361 -2.48 25.01 -9.80
C ASN A 361 -1.83 25.92 -10.84
N LEU A 362 -0.53 26.11 -10.69
CA LEU A 362 0.34 26.76 -11.66
C LEU A 362 1.40 25.76 -12.13
N PRO A 363 2.16 26.03 -13.22
CA PRO A 363 3.14 25.07 -13.75
C PRO A 363 4.13 24.48 -12.73
N HIS A 364 4.50 25.26 -11.70
CA HIS A 364 5.47 24.85 -10.67
C HIS A 364 4.97 25.07 -9.24
N TRP A 365 3.72 25.44 -9.06
CA TRP A 365 3.13 25.74 -7.76
C TRP A 365 1.74 25.15 -7.63
N GLN A 366 1.47 24.58 -6.47
CA GLN A 366 0.12 24.20 -6.06
C GLN A 366 -0.12 24.70 -4.64
N ILE A 367 -1.25 25.33 -4.42
CA ILE A 367 -1.76 25.67 -3.09
C ILE A 367 -3.15 25.07 -3.00
N GLY A 368 -3.45 24.42 -1.89
CA GLY A 368 -4.75 23.80 -1.71
C GLY A 368 -5.18 23.78 -0.26
N MET A 369 -6.46 23.62 -0.06
CA MET A 369 -7.12 23.45 1.23
C MET A 369 -8.09 22.29 1.13
N GLU A 370 -8.16 21.49 2.20
CA GLU A 370 -8.95 20.27 2.28
C GLU A 370 -9.66 20.18 3.62
N TYR A 371 -10.92 19.76 3.59
CA TYR A 371 -11.71 19.42 4.75
C TYR A 371 -12.18 17.98 4.66
N MET A 372 -11.85 17.16 5.69
CA MET A 372 -12.06 15.72 5.69
C MET A 372 -12.77 15.26 6.98
N PRO A 373 -14.10 15.35 7.05
CA PRO A 373 -14.87 14.75 8.13
C PRO A 373 -14.85 13.22 8.01
N THR A 374 -14.49 12.55 9.10
CA THR A 374 -14.43 11.10 9.20
C THR A 374 -15.12 10.62 10.45
N THR A 375 -15.92 9.58 10.33
CA THR A 375 -16.60 8.89 11.42
C THR A 375 -16.19 7.43 11.43
N ALA A 376 -15.80 6.92 12.60
CA ALA A 376 -15.58 5.51 12.85
C ALA A 376 -16.60 5.01 13.89
N TRP A 377 -17.12 3.82 13.68
CA TRP A 377 -17.99 3.11 14.62
C TRP A 377 -17.21 1.91 15.16
N TYR A 378 -17.12 1.86 16.45
CA TYR A 378 -16.41 0.83 17.18
C TYR A 378 -17.37 -0.25 17.71
N VAL A 379 -16.88 -1.47 17.89
CA VAL A 379 -17.67 -2.64 18.37
C VAL A 379 -17.71 -2.67 19.89
#